data_71d22842bc428f756fe7676fca8506bb
#
_entry.id   71d22842bc428f756fe7676fca8506bb
#
_cell.length_a   1.000
_cell.length_b   1.000
_cell.length_c   1.000
_cell.angle_alpha   90.00
_cell.angle_beta   90.00
_cell.angle_gamma   90.00
#
_symmetry.space_group_name_H-M   'P 1'
#
loop_
_entity.id
_entity.type
_entity.pdbx_description
1 polymer ?
#
loop_
_entity_poly.entity_id
_entity_poly.type
_entity_poly.pdbx_seq_one_letter_code
_entity_poly.pdbx_strand_id
1 'polypeptide(L)'
;MKKIVLIIAFIFSGMPHTNGQEKETYTLIVKISGLKSNKGHILAGVYNSEIGFLKNEYKGDVVEIKEKRATIIFKNIDAGEYAVSFIHDENKNNKMDTNFFGIPKEDYGCSNNAKSFLGPPKYEDAKFMLSENKTMLIEL
;
A
#
# COMPACT_ATOMS: atom_id res chain seq x y z
N MET A 1 24.17 -70.77 29.74
CA MET A 1 24.35 -69.75 28.69
C MET A 1 23.12 -68.88 28.65
N LYS A 2 23.23 -67.67 29.14
CA LYS A 2 22.10 -66.69 29.16
C LYS A 2 22.17 -65.89 27.89
N LYS A 3 21.12 -65.96 27.05
CA LYS A 3 21.00 -65.14 25.85
C LYS A 3 20.42 -63.73 26.22
N ILE A 4 21.23 -62.71 26.03
CA ILE A 4 20.81 -61.32 26.19
C ILE A 4 20.12 -60.91 24.91
N VAL A 5 18.81 -60.62 24.95
CA VAL A 5 18.05 -60.04 23.84
C VAL A 5 18.12 -58.54 24.00
N LEU A 6 18.81 -57.89 23.07
CA LEU A 6 18.95 -56.43 23.01
C LEU A 6 17.73 -55.89 22.26
N ILE A 7 16.78 -55.25 22.96
CA ILE A 7 15.64 -54.58 22.36
C ILE A 7 16.12 -53.16 21.99
N ILE A 8 16.32 -52.92 20.71
CA ILE A 8 16.58 -51.56 20.19
C ILE A 8 15.23 -50.83 20.02
N ALA A 9 14.91 -49.96 20.96
CA ALA A 9 13.76 -49.06 20.82
C ALA A 9 14.08 -47.97 19.81
N PHE A 10 13.47 -48.05 18.62
CA PHE A 10 13.51 -46.97 17.62
C PHE A 10 12.60 -45.84 18.12
N ILE A 11 13.23 -44.78 18.67
CA ILE A 11 12.53 -43.53 18.99
C ILE A 11 12.33 -42.79 17.68
N PHE A 12 11.15 -42.92 17.11
CA PHE A 12 10.72 -42.12 15.98
C PHE A 12 10.43 -40.70 16.50
N SER A 13 11.45 -39.86 16.48
CA SER A 13 11.34 -38.43 16.78
C SER A 13 10.58 -37.77 15.63
N GLY A 14 9.25 -37.66 15.79
CA GLY A 14 8.40 -36.90 14.89
C GLY A 14 8.80 -35.43 14.97
N MET A 15 9.50 -34.90 13.95
CA MET A 15 9.68 -33.48 13.80
C MET A 15 8.32 -32.82 13.57
N PRO A 16 7.91 -31.84 14.38
CA PRO A 16 6.74 -31.06 14.04
C PRO A 16 7.02 -30.33 12.74
N HIS A 17 6.28 -30.67 11.70
CA HIS A 17 6.22 -29.84 10.50
C HIS A 17 5.49 -28.57 10.91
N THR A 18 6.20 -27.51 11.20
CA THR A 18 5.64 -26.17 11.25
C THR A 18 5.27 -25.81 9.82
N ASN A 19 4.03 -26.05 9.44
CA ASN A 19 3.44 -25.42 8.27
C ASN A 19 3.39 -23.93 8.58
N GLY A 20 4.45 -23.21 8.24
CA GLY A 20 4.38 -21.77 8.11
C GLY A 20 3.35 -21.50 7.02
N GLN A 21 2.14 -21.04 7.39
CA GLN A 21 1.21 -20.52 6.41
C GLN A 21 1.93 -19.37 5.70
N GLU A 22 2.30 -19.58 4.43
CA GLU A 22 2.74 -18.49 3.58
C GLU A 22 1.59 -17.48 3.55
N LYS A 23 1.85 -16.29 4.08
CA LYS A 23 0.89 -15.22 4.12
C LYS A 23 0.62 -14.80 2.68
N GLU A 24 -0.63 -14.91 2.24
CA GLU A 24 -1.00 -14.50 0.89
C GLU A 24 -0.76 -13.01 0.71
N THR A 25 -0.04 -12.66 -0.35
CA THR A 25 0.26 -11.28 -0.71
C THR A 25 -0.24 -10.97 -2.10
N TYR A 26 -0.62 -9.72 -2.31
CA TYR A 26 -1.23 -9.24 -3.53
C TYR A 26 -0.49 -8.06 -4.13
N THR A 27 -0.77 -7.81 -5.40
CA THR A 27 -0.28 -6.64 -6.14
C THR A 27 -1.42 -5.64 -6.28
N LEU A 28 -1.15 -4.39 -5.88
CA LEU A 28 -2.03 -3.26 -6.07
C LEU A 28 -1.45 -2.35 -7.17
N ILE A 29 -2.20 -2.16 -8.25
CA ILE A 29 -1.86 -1.23 -9.33
C ILE A 29 -2.76 0.00 -9.21
N VAL A 30 -2.14 1.17 -9.08
CA VAL A 30 -2.85 2.45 -9.04
C VAL A 30 -2.55 3.22 -10.31
N LYS A 31 -3.60 3.49 -11.09
CA LYS A 31 -3.53 4.31 -12.29
C LYS A 31 -4.13 5.67 -12.03
N ILE A 32 -3.36 6.72 -12.30
CA ILE A 32 -3.73 8.11 -12.07
C ILE A 32 -3.91 8.80 -13.42
N SER A 33 -4.97 9.56 -13.57
CA SER A 33 -5.27 10.37 -14.76
C SER A 33 -5.77 11.76 -14.37
N GLY A 34 -5.87 12.66 -15.34
CA GLY A 34 -6.36 14.02 -15.12
C GLY A 34 -5.32 15.00 -14.57
N LEU A 35 -4.03 14.62 -14.55
CA LEU A 35 -2.96 15.51 -14.09
C LEU A 35 -2.83 16.76 -14.98
N LYS A 36 -2.60 17.92 -14.37
CA LYS A 36 -2.51 19.20 -15.07
C LYS A 36 -1.27 19.30 -15.96
N SER A 37 -0.17 18.71 -15.54
CA SER A 37 1.12 18.78 -16.23
C SER A 37 1.92 17.47 -16.11
N ASN A 38 3.03 17.39 -16.86
CA ASN A 38 4.02 16.33 -16.71
C ASN A 38 5.20 16.76 -15.80
N LYS A 39 5.07 17.91 -15.13
CA LYS A 39 6.14 18.40 -14.25
C LYS A 39 6.17 17.60 -12.96
N GLY A 40 7.36 17.49 -12.37
CA GLY A 40 7.53 16.84 -11.08
C GLY A 40 7.43 15.33 -11.13
N HIS A 41 6.75 14.78 -10.15
CA HIS A 41 6.52 13.33 -9.98
C HIS A 41 5.27 13.09 -9.12
N ILE A 42 4.85 11.84 -9.04
CA ILE A 42 3.82 11.41 -8.10
C ILE A 42 4.49 10.79 -6.89
N LEU A 43 4.14 11.30 -5.70
CA LEU A 43 4.39 10.65 -4.43
C LEU A 43 3.13 9.90 -4.05
N ALA A 44 3.19 8.58 -3.92
CA ALA A 44 2.03 7.78 -3.54
C ALA A 44 2.30 6.94 -2.30
N GLY A 45 1.31 6.81 -1.45
CA GLY A 45 1.34 6.00 -0.23
C GLY A 45 0.14 5.07 -0.12
N VAL A 46 0.40 3.86 0.37
CA VAL A 46 -0.59 2.90 0.85
C VAL A 46 -0.63 2.98 2.36
N TYR A 47 -1.79 3.10 2.95
CA TYR A 47 -2.02 3.24 4.39
C TYR A 47 -2.87 2.07 4.88
N ASN A 48 -2.53 1.51 6.02
CA ASN A 48 -3.18 0.34 6.63
C ASN A 48 -3.92 0.67 7.94
N SER A 49 -4.08 1.94 8.25
CA SER A 49 -4.81 2.38 9.45
C SER A 49 -5.29 3.82 9.35
N GLU A 50 -6.40 4.12 10.03
CA GLU A 50 -6.94 5.48 10.10
C GLU A 50 -5.97 6.45 10.78
N ILE A 51 -5.31 6.03 11.86
CA ILE A 51 -4.36 6.87 12.62
C ILE A 51 -3.15 7.25 11.74
N GLY A 52 -2.69 6.31 10.90
CA GLY A 52 -1.57 6.52 9.98
C GLY A 52 -1.93 7.24 8.70
N PHE A 53 -3.22 7.33 8.35
CA PHE A 53 -3.65 7.89 7.07
C PHE A 53 -3.14 9.31 6.86
N LEU A 54 -2.50 9.54 5.69
CA LEU A 54 -1.85 10.79 5.29
C LEU A 54 -0.68 11.25 6.19
N LYS A 55 -0.18 10.38 7.09
CA LYS A 55 0.91 10.69 8.01
C LYS A 55 2.06 9.68 7.94
N ASN A 56 1.72 8.39 8.01
CA ASN A 56 2.68 7.29 8.05
C ASN A 56 2.21 6.20 7.09
N GLU A 57 2.78 6.18 5.91
CA GLU A 57 2.47 5.16 4.90
C GLU A 57 3.01 3.77 5.30
N TYR A 58 2.24 2.73 5.04
CA TYR A 58 2.66 1.34 5.12
C TYR A 58 3.66 1.00 4.00
N LYS A 59 3.39 1.50 2.80
CA LYS A 59 4.29 1.48 1.64
C LYS A 59 4.18 2.78 0.88
N GLY A 60 5.32 3.31 0.43
CA GLY A 60 5.40 4.48 -0.43
C GLY A 60 6.16 4.19 -1.70
N ASP A 61 5.87 4.94 -2.75
CA ASP A 61 6.62 4.93 -4.01
C ASP A 61 6.56 6.29 -4.70
N VAL A 62 7.55 6.53 -5.55
CA VAL A 62 7.68 7.75 -6.33
C VAL A 62 7.80 7.38 -7.80
N VAL A 63 6.90 7.90 -8.64
CA VAL A 63 6.87 7.56 -10.06
C VAL A 63 6.83 8.81 -10.94
N GLU A 64 7.39 8.68 -12.13
CA GLU A 64 7.35 9.72 -13.14
C GLU A 64 5.98 9.83 -13.80
N ILE A 65 5.68 11.04 -14.29
CA ILE A 65 4.47 11.34 -15.02
C ILE A 65 4.75 11.26 -16.53
N LYS A 66 3.86 10.59 -17.26
CA LYS A 66 3.88 10.52 -18.73
C LYS A 66 2.49 10.80 -19.27
N GLU A 67 2.40 11.70 -20.24
CA GLU A 67 1.14 12.07 -20.88
C GLU A 67 0.03 12.42 -19.87
N LYS A 68 0.39 13.18 -18.81
CA LYS A 68 -0.50 13.57 -17.71
C LYS A 68 -1.15 12.38 -16.99
N ARG A 69 -0.43 11.27 -16.90
CA ARG A 69 -0.82 10.02 -16.23
C ARG A 69 0.35 9.45 -15.46
N ALA A 70 0.05 8.64 -14.48
CA ALA A 70 1.03 7.86 -13.74
C ALA A 70 0.48 6.47 -13.41
N THR A 71 1.36 5.50 -13.26
CA THR A 71 1.01 4.15 -12.80
C THR A 71 1.99 3.73 -11.72
N ILE A 72 1.46 3.34 -10.58
CA ILE A 72 2.23 2.85 -9.44
C ILE A 72 1.88 1.38 -9.22
N ILE A 73 2.87 0.55 -8.90
CA ILE A 73 2.69 -0.88 -8.67
C ILE A 73 3.26 -1.23 -7.29
N PHE A 74 2.40 -1.46 -6.35
CA PHE A 74 2.76 -1.94 -5.01
C PHE A 74 2.66 -3.47 -4.98
N LYS A 75 3.78 -4.16 -4.82
CA LYS A 75 3.87 -5.63 -4.75
C LYS A 75 3.96 -6.10 -3.30
N ASN A 76 3.59 -7.36 -3.08
CA ASN A 76 3.74 -8.03 -1.79
C ASN A 76 3.03 -7.28 -0.66
N ILE A 77 1.75 -6.95 -0.87
CA ILE A 77 0.86 -6.39 0.14
C ILE A 77 0.01 -7.52 0.70
N ASP A 78 0.02 -7.67 2.02
CA ASP A 78 -0.83 -8.64 2.70
C ASP A 78 -2.32 -8.40 2.44
N ALA A 79 -3.14 -9.44 2.55
CA ALA A 79 -4.59 -9.26 2.59
C ALA A 79 -4.98 -8.33 3.74
N GLY A 80 -5.87 -7.36 3.50
CA GLY A 80 -6.27 -6.42 4.54
C GLY A 80 -7.01 -5.20 4.02
N GLU A 81 -7.34 -4.29 4.94
CA GLU A 81 -7.95 -3.01 4.64
C GLU A 81 -6.87 -1.94 4.45
N TYR A 82 -7.00 -1.19 3.38
CA TYR A 82 -6.03 -0.16 2.99
C TYR A 82 -6.74 1.07 2.41
N ALA A 83 -6.03 2.19 2.43
CA ALA A 83 -6.34 3.36 1.61
C ALA A 83 -5.09 3.76 0.82
N VAL A 84 -5.28 4.43 -0.31
CA VAL A 84 -4.21 5.02 -1.11
C VAL A 84 -4.39 6.52 -1.15
N SER A 85 -3.29 7.25 -1.08
CA SER A 85 -3.24 8.67 -1.41
C SER A 85 -2.01 8.97 -2.26
N PHE A 86 -2.11 9.99 -3.10
CA PHE A 86 -0.96 10.51 -3.83
C PHE A 86 -0.97 12.03 -3.90
N ILE A 87 0.20 12.60 -4.14
CA ILE A 87 0.46 14.02 -4.35
C ILE A 87 1.13 14.17 -5.72
N HIS A 88 0.70 15.14 -6.51
CA HIS A 88 1.42 15.59 -7.70
C HIS A 88 2.45 16.64 -7.27
N ASP A 89 3.61 16.19 -6.88
CA ASP A 89 4.72 17.04 -6.42
C ASP A 89 5.44 17.67 -7.63
N GLU A 90 4.99 18.86 -8.03
CA GLU A 90 5.50 19.56 -9.22
C GLU A 90 6.92 20.09 -9.04
N ASN A 91 7.36 20.41 -7.83
CA ASN A 91 8.67 20.98 -7.54
C ASN A 91 9.69 19.95 -6.99
N LYS A 92 9.28 18.70 -6.79
CA LYS A 92 10.11 17.58 -6.31
C LYS A 92 10.71 17.81 -4.91
N ASN A 93 9.97 18.46 -4.04
CA ASN A 93 10.41 18.69 -2.66
C ASN A 93 9.99 17.54 -1.70
N ASN A 94 9.30 16.52 -2.22
CA ASN A 94 8.84 15.31 -1.53
C ASN A 94 7.88 15.57 -0.36
N LYS A 95 7.05 16.59 -0.48
CA LYS A 95 6.02 16.92 0.50
C LYS A 95 4.88 17.71 -0.16
N MET A 96 3.70 17.70 0.47
CA MET A 96 2.59 18.55 0.07
C MET A 96 2.90 20.01 0.35
N ASP A 97 2.90 20.83 -0.69
CA ASP A 97 2.95 22.27 -0.54
C ASP A 97 1.57 22.84 -0.18
N THR A 98 1.57 23.77 0.78
CA THR A 98 0.35 24.45 1.23
C THR A 98 0.53 25.95 1.20
N ASN A 99 -0.57 26.68 1.15
CA ASN A 99 -0.55 28.12 1.39
C ASN A 99 -0.48 28.44 2.91
N PHE A 100 -0.49 29.74 3.24
CA PHE A 100 -0.46 30.23 4.63
C PHE A 100 -1.61 29.66 5.50
N PHE A 101 -2.75 29.33 4.91
CA PHE A 101 -3.92 28.77 5.59
C PHE A 101 -3.93 27.24 5.65
N GLY A 102 -2.85 26.56 5.19
CA GLY A 102 -2.78 25.10 5.15
C GLY A 102 -3.54 24.46 3.98
N ILE A 103 -4.00 25.25 3.01
CA ILE A 103 -4.69 24.72 1.83
C ILE A 103 -3.67 24.16 0.84
N PRO A 104 -3.82 22.92 0.35
CA PRO A 104 -2.95 22.33 -0.65
C PRO A 104 -2.80 23.22 -1.91
N LYS A 105 -1.58 23.40 -2.37
CA LYS A 105 -1.25 24.05 -3.64
C LYS A 105 -1.06 23.04 -4.76
N GLU A 106 -0.75 21.82 -4.40
CA GLU A 106 -0.52 20.71 -5.32
C GLU A 106 -1.75 19.85 -5.42
N ASP A 107 -1.95 19.24 -6.59
CA ASP A 107 -3.04 18.30 -6.79
C ASP A 107 -2.78 17.01 -6.01
N TYR A 108 -3.82 16.43 -5.47
CA TYR A 108 -3.76 15.16 -4.75
C TYR A 108 -5.03 14.36 -4.99
N GLY A 109 -4.95 13.07 -4.78
CA GLY A 109 -6.10 12.17 -4.87
C GLY A 109 -6.01 11.01 -3.91
N CYS A 110 -7.15 10.39 -3.66
CA CYS A 110 -7.26 9.22 -2.80
C CYS A 110 -8.06 8.10 -3.48
N SER A 111 -7.84 6.87 -3.02
CA SER A 111 -8.66 5.72 -3.41
C SER A 111 -10.15 6.02 -3.27
N ASN A 112 -10.98 5.34 -4.06
CA ASN A 112 -12.41 5.58 -4.19
C ASN A 112 -12.79 7.01 -4.66
N ASN A 113 -11.82 7.77 -5.20
CA ASN A 113 -11.99 9.20 -5.50
C ASN A 113 -12.51 10.00 -4.29
N ALA A 114 -12.14 9.58 -3.09
CA ALA A 114 -12.56 10.22 -1.84
C ALA A 114 -12.13 11.69 -1.83
N LYS A 115 -13.08 12.56 -1.51
CA LYS A 115 -12.91 14.01 -1.43
C LYS A 115 -13.55 14.54 -0.14
N SER A 116 -13.06 15.68 0.32
CA SER A 116 -13.67 16.41 1.43
C SER A 116 -13.88 17.86 1.04
N PHE A 117 -14.94 18.46 1.55
CA PHE A 117 -15.22 19.88 1.32
C PHE A 117 -14.31 20.78 2.15
N LEU A 118 -13.96 20.35 3.36
CA LEU A 118 -13.06 21.06 4.27
C LEU A 118 -12.02 20.08 4.81
N GLY A 119 -10.75 20.32 4.47
CA GLY A 119 -9.63 19.50 4.92
C GLY A 119 -9.39 18.23 4.08
N PRO A 120 -8.54 17.31 4.54
CA PRO A 120 -8.22 16.08 3.81
C PRO A 120 -9.39 15.10 3.83
N PRO A 121 -9.48 14.17 2.86
CA PRO A 121 -10.44 13.07 2.88
C PRO A 121 -10.28 12.22 4.14
N LYS A 122 -11.37 11.59 4.57
CA LYS A 122 -11.33 10.66 5.70
C LYS A 122 -10.85 9.28 5.23
N TYR A 123 -10.22 8.54 6.12
CA TYR A 123 -9.82 7.15 5.87
C TYR A 123 -11.02 6.27 5.48
N GLU A 124 -12.14 6.41 6.20
CA GLU A 124 -13.39 5.69 5.95
C GLU A 124 -13.91 5.83 4.51
N ASP A 125 -13.72 7.00 3.89
CA ASP A 125 -14.17 7.25 2.52
C ASP A 125 -13.19 6.71 1.48
N ALA A 126 -11.90 6.59 1.84
CA ALA A 126 -10.83 6.15 0.96
C ALA A 126 -10.53 4.64 1.07
N LYS A 127 -10.91 3.99 2.16
CA LYS A 127 -10.53 2.61 2.45
C LYS A 127 -11.16 1.58 1.50
N PHE A 128 -10.46 0.50 1.25
CA PHE A 128 -10.91 -0.65 0.47
C PHE A 128 -10.28 -1.94 1.01
N MET A 129 -10.92 -3.07 0.74
CA MET A 129 -10.37 -4.38 1.05
C MET A 129 -9.48 -4.87 -0.10
N LEU A 130 -8.29 -5.34 0.23
CA LEU A 130 -7.38 -6.03 -0.68
C LEU A 130 -7.35 -7.52 -0.30
N SER A 131 -7.98 -8.37 -1.10
CA SER A 131 -8.06 -9.84 -0.94
C SER A 131 -7.72 -10.58 -2.23
N GLU A 132 -7.29 -9.85 -3.24
CA GLU A 132 -6.84 -10.33 -4.55
C GLU A 132 -5.99 -9.24 -5.22
N ASN A 133 -5.33 -9.56 -6.33
CA ASN A 133 -4.64 -8.54 -7.14
C ASN A 133 -5.65 -7.51 -7.63
N LYS A 134 -5.37 -6.24 -7.40
CA LYS A 134 -6.31 -5.14 -7.66
C LYS A 134 -5.70 -4.05 -8.52
N THR A 135 -6.47 -3.58 -9.49
CA THR A 135 -6.18 -2.35 -10.22
C THR A 135 -7.24 -1.31 -9.88
N MET A 136 -6.84 -0.13 -9.49
CA MET A 136 -7.72 1.00 -9.26
C MET A 136 -7.37 2.20 -10.15
N LEU A 137 -8.39 2.99 -10.46
CA LEU A 137 -8.27 4.24 -11.19
C LEU A 137 -8.58 5.39 -10.24
N ILE A 138 -7.74 6.41 -10.23
CA ILE A 138 -7.99 7.65 -9.50
C ILE A 138 -7.90 8.79 -10.51
N GLU A 139 -8.95 9.58 -10.61
CA GLU A 139 -9.06 10.69 -11.55
C GLU A 139 -9.15 12.02 -10.79
N LEU A 140 -8.35 13.01 -11.24
CA LEU A 140 -8.32 14.38 -10.67
C LEU A 140 -9.33 15.31 -11.35
#